data_bee3889757d81a87db2371b7dec732ca
#
_entry.id   bee3889757d81a87db2371b7dec732ca
#
_cell.length_a   1.000
_cell.length_b   1.000
_cell.length_c   1.000
_cell.angle_alpha   90.00
_cell.angle_beta   90.00
_cell.angle_gamma   90.00
#
_symmetry.space_group_name_H-M   'P 1'
#
loop_
_entity.id
_entity.type
_entity.pdbx_description
1 polymer ?
#
loop_
_entity_poly.entity_id
_entity_poly.type
_entity_poly.pdbx_seq_one_letter_code
_entity_poly.pdbx_strand_id
1 'polypeptide(L)'
;MKFCSFFQIVFSFFFYTVKADWGGPCPSPFLKEVICVIEVKNLVKRYGDHYAVNHLSFTVEDGQIFGFLGPNGAGKSTTMNIMTGYLAATEGQVLVEGHDILEEPEAARACIGYLPEIPPLYPDMTVEEYLRFCAELKKIPKEQRTDQLTKVLALTHLEDMSARLIRNLSK
;
A
#
# COMPACT_ATOMS: atom_id res chain seq x y z
N MET A 1 21.46 -1.98 -7.14
CA MET A 1 20.31 -2.90 -7.20
C MET A 1 19.79 -3.42 -5.85
N LYS A 2 20.27 -2.93 -4.71
CA LYS A 2 19.84 -3.37 -3.36
C LYS A 2 18.90 -2.39 -2.63
N PHE A 3 18.70 -1.19 -3.14
CA PHE A 3 17.94 -0.12 -2.47
C PHE A 3 16.42 -0.16 -2.75
N CYS A 4 16.01 -0.75 -3.87
CA CYS A 4 14.58 -0.90 -4.17
C CYS A 4 13.89 -1.86 -3.19
N SER A 5 14.61 -2.89 -2.71
CA SER A 5 14.11 -3.83 -1.70
C SER A 5 13.98 -3.21 -0.32
N PHE A 6 14.82 -2.24 0.04
CA PHE A 6 14.84 -1.65 1.38
C PHE A 6 13.65 -0.68 1.58
N PHE A 7 13.33 0.11 0.56
CA PHE A 7 12.18 1.03 0.61
C PHE A 7 10.83 0.28 0.54
N GLN A 8 10.82 -0.86 -0.15
CA GLN A 8 9.66 -1.74 -0.23
C GLN A 8 9.34 -2.38 1.14
N ILE A 9 10.37 -2.73 1.91
CA ILE A 9 10.26 -3.23 3.28
C ILE A 9 9.73 -2.13 4.22
N VAL A 10 10.21 -0.90 4.11
CA VAL A 10 9.79 0.23 4.96
C VAL A 10 8.29 0.52 4.81
N PHE A 11 7.78 0.54 3.59
CA PHE A 11 6.36 0.84 3.34
C PHE A 11 5.46 -0.35 3.68
N SER A 12 5.90 -1.57 3.41
CA SER A 12 5.18 -2.80 3.79
C SER A 12 5.18 -2.99 5.31
N PHE A 13 6.31 -2.69 5.98
CA PHE A 13 6.44 -2.79 7.44
C PHE A 13 5.68 -1.68 8.19
N PHE A 14 5.59 -0.48 7.63
CA PHE A 14 4.76 0.60 8.19
C PHE A 14 3.29 0.16 8.32
N PHE A 15 2.82 -0.67 7.39
CA PHE A 15 1.46 -1.21 7.41
C PHE A 15 1.29 -2.36 8.40
N TYR A 16 2.24 -3.27 8.48
CA TYR A 16 2.15 -4.42 9.38
C TYR A 16 2.22 -3.99 10.84
N THR A 17 3.07 -3.01 11.15
CA THR A 17 3.22 -2.50 12.53
C THR A 17 2.06 -1.61 12.96
N VAL A 18 1.49 -0.85 12.03
CA VAL A 18 0.29 -0.03 12.30
C VAL A 18 -0.94 -0.92 12.52
N LYS A 19 -1.04 -2.08 11.83
CA LYS A 19 -2.14 -3.02 12.03
C LYS A 19 -2.08 -3.72 13.40
N ALA A 20 -0.89 -4.00 13.92
CA ALA A 20 -0.72 -4.69 15.21
C ALA A 20 -0.98 -3.81 16.44
N ASP A 21 -0.79 -2.49 16.34
CA ASP A 21 -0.92 -1.54 17.46
C ASP A 21 -2.10 -0.56 17.34
N TRP A 22 -2.84 -0.61 16.24
CA TRP A 22 -4.01 0.24 16.09
C TRP A 22 -5.18 -0.38 16.85
N GLY A 23 -5.36 0.02 18.11
CA GLY A 23 -6.49 -0.36 18.96
C GLY A 23 -7.85 0.23 18.55
N GLY A 24 -7.98 0.64 17.30
CA GLY A 24 -9.26 1.01 16.70
C GLY A 24 -9.88 -0.21 16.02
N PRO A 25 -11.18 -0.45 16.18
CA PRO A 25 -11.82 -1.57 15.52
C PRO A 25 -11.75 -1.37 14.00
N CYS A 26 -11.10 -2.30 13.30
CA CYS A 26 -11.54 -2.63 11.96
C CYS A 26 -13.05 -2.90 12.08
N PRO A 27 -13.93 -2.20 11.36
CA PRO A 27 -15.35 -2.13 11.72
C PRO A 27 -16.15 -3.39 11.38
N SER A 28 -15.59 -4.59 11.56
CA SER A 28 -16.36 -5.82 11.41
C SER A 28 -16.00 -6.86 12.47
N PRO A 29 -16.84 -7.03 13.53
CA PRO A 29 -16.64 -8.09 14.52
C PRO A 29 -17.29 -9.43 14.14
N PHE A 30 -17.69 -9.66 12.91
CA PHE A 30 -18.37 -10.89 12.52
C PHE A 30 -17.58 -11.66 11.45
N LEU A 31 -17.22 -12.90 11.83
CA LEU A 31 -16.65 -14.00 11.06
C LEU A 31 -15.12 -14.14 11.13
N LYS A 32 -14.69 -15.03 12.03
CA LYS A 32 -13.44 -15.79 11.95
C LYS A 32 -13.55 -16.83 10.80
N GLU A 33 -13.64 -16.39 9.58
CA GLU A 33 -13.45 -17.22 8.41
C GLU A 33 -12.39 -16.55 7.55
N VAL A 34 -11.45 -17.34 7.05
CA VAL A 34 -10.30 -17.02 6.22
C VAL A 34 -10.38 -15.60 5.62
N ILE A 35 -9.72 -14.64 6.28
CA ILE A 35 -9.76 -13.24 5.83
C ILE A 35 -8.85 -13.17 4.60
N CYS A 36 -9.45 -13.20 3.41
CA CYS A 36 -8.76 -12.87 2.18
C CYS A 36 -8.41 -11.39 2.22
N VAL A 37 -7.13 -11.07 2.30
CA VAL A 37 -6.65 -9.68 2.37
C VAL A 37 -6.95 -8.94 1.07
N ILE A 38 -6.79 -9.63 -0.08
CA ILE A 38 -7.11 -9.08 -1.40
C ILE A 38 -7.88 -10.11 -2.20
N GLU A 39 -9.01 -9.71 -2.73
CA GLU A 39 -9.81 -10.54 -3.61
C GLU A 39 -10.12 -9.78 -4.91
N VAL A 40 -9.70 -10.34 -6.03
CA VAL A 40 -9.95 -9.81 -7.37
C VAL A 40 -10.87 -10.75 -8.10
N LYS A 41 -12.04 -10.24 -8.52
CA LYS A 41 -13.11 -11.00 -9.16
C LYS A 41 -13.38 -10.50 -10.56
N ASN A 42 -13.12 -11.33 -11.56
CA ASN A 42 -13.45 -11.06 -12.98
C ASN A 42 -13.01 -9.67 -13.46
N LEU A 43 -11.82 -9.23 -13.04
CA LEU A 43 -11.34 -7.90 -13.32
C LEU A 43 -11.10 -7.69 -14.81
N VAL A 44 -11.74 -6.69 -15.38
CA VAL A 44 -11.56 -6.26 -16.77
C VAL A 44 -11.17 -4.80 -16.81
N LYS A 45 -10.15 -4.48 -17.61
CA LYS A 45 -9.84 -3.12 -18.01
C LYS A 45 -9.69 -3.03 -19.51
N ARG A 46 -10.53 -2.20 -20.13
CA ARG A 46 -10.53 -1.99 -21.58
C ARG A 46 -10.29 -0.52 -21.91
N TYR A 47 -9.50 -0.29 -22.94
CA TYR A 47 -9.25 1.00 -23.56
C TYR A 47 -9.66 0.93 -25.04
N GLY A 48 -10.86 1.42 -25.38
CA GLY A 48 -11.44 1.18 -26.70
C GLY A 48 -11.61 -0.32 -26.95
N ASP A 49 -10.98 -0.85 -27.99
CA ASP A 49 -11.02 -2.27 -28.36
C ASP A 49 -9.91 -3.10 -27.70
N HIS A 50 -8.97 -2.46 -27.00
CA HIS A 50 -7.85 -3.15 -26.38
C HIS A 50 -8.14 -3.55 -24.94
N TYR A 51 -7.99 -4.85 -24.61
CA TYR A 51 -8.05 -5.36 -23.27
C TYR A 51 -6.68 -5.27 -22.59
N ALA A 52 -6.53 -4.36 -21.64
CA ALA A 52 -5.34 -4.25 -20.81
C ALA A 52 -5.33 -5.28 -19.66
N VAL A 53 -6.53 -5.63 -19.16
CA VAL A 53 -6.76 -6.74 -18.21
C VAL A 53 -8.01 -7.46 -18.70
N ASN A 54 -7.94 -8.79 -18.77
CA ASN A 54 -9.01 -9.60 -19.34
C ASN A 54 -9.44 -10.71 -18.36
N HIS A 55 -10.58 -10.52 -17.70
CA HIS A 55 -11.22 -11.44 -16.75
C HIS A 55 -10.26 -12.06 -15.72
N LEU A 56 -9.42 -11.23 -15.10
CA LEU A 56 -8.45 -11.68 -14.09
C LEU A 56 -9.14 -11.91 -12.75
N SER A 57 -8.92 -13.09 -12.16
CA SER A 57 -9.40 -13.43 -10.82
C SER A 57 -8.31 -14.10 -10.02
N PHE A 58 -8.10 -13.66 -8.78
CA PHE A 58 -7.20 -14.28 -7.81
C PHE A 58 -7.52 -13.77 -6.39
N THR A 59 -7.00 -14.50 -5.40
CA THR A 59 -7.08 -14.13 -3.98
C THR A 59 -5.68 -14.14 -3.38
N VAL A 60 -5.46 -13.26 -2.42
CA VAL A 60 -4.24 -13.22 -1.59
C VAL A 60 -4.67 -13.32 -0.14
N GLU A 61 -4.15 -14.31 0.57
CA GLU A 61 -4.46 -14.57 1.97
C GLU A 61 -3.57 -13.74 2.91
N ASP A 62 -3.97 -13.62 4.17
CA ASP A 62 -3.17 -12.94 5.19
C ASP A 62 -1.81 -13.63 5.37
N GLY A 63 -0.75 -12.82 5.48
CA GLY A 63 0.63 -13.30 5.60
C GLY A 63 1.24 -13.91 4.32
N GLN A 64 0.50 -13.97 3.21
CA GLN A 64 0.99 -14.51 1.96
C GLN A 64 1.86 -13.51 1.19
N ILE A 65 3.00 -13.99 0.66
CA ILE A 65 3.79 -13.25 -0.34
C ILE A 65 3.34 -13.71 -1.72
N PHE A 66 2.68 -12.82 -2.44
CA PHE A 66 2.14 -13.09 -3.77
C PHE A 66 2.96 -12.40 -4.87
N GLY A 67 3.46 -13.18 -5.84
CA GLY A 67 4.22 -12.67 -6.98
C GLY A 67 3.34 -12.48 -8.22
N PHE A 68 3.28 -11.23 -8.72
CA PHE A 68 2.54 -10.90 -9.93
C PHE A 68 3.50 -10.73 -11.11
N LEU A 69 3.67 -11.79 -11.90
CA LEU A 69 4.66 -11.90 -12.96
C LEU A 69 4.01 -11.90 -14.36
N GLY A 70 4.75 -11.47 -15.35
CA GLY A 70 4.32 -11.46 -16.75
C GLY A 70 5.17 -10.55 -17.62
N PRO A 71 5.08 -10.65 -18.96
CA PRO A 71 5.81 -9.79 -19.88
C PRO A 71 5.38 -8.32 -19.80
N ASN A 72 6.12 -7.42 -20.41
CA ASN A 72 5.73 -6.03 -20.54
C ASN A 72 4.44 -5.95 -21.38
N GLY A 73 3.50 -5.10 -20.96
CA GLY A 73 2.19 -5.00 -21.59
C GLY A 73 1.13 -6.01 -21.10
N ALA A 74 1.48 -6.97 -20.22
CA ALA A 74 0.53 -7.97 -19.68
C ALA A 74 -0.47 -7.41 -18.66
N GLY A 75 -0.59 -6.10 -18.50
CA GLY A 75 -1.57 -5.49 -17.60
C GLY A 75 -1.18 -5.42 -16.13
N LYS A 76 0.06 -5.80 -15.75
CA LYS A 76 0.51 -5.80 -14.34
C LYS A 76 0.33 -4.44 -13.64
N SER A 77 0.89 -3.38 -14.21
CA SER A 77 0.77 -2.03 -13.63
C SER A 77 -0.67 -1.53 -13.64
N THR A 78 -1.45 -1.89 -14.67
CA THR A 78 -2.87 -1.57 -14.74
C THR A 78 -3.65 -2.24 -13.61
N THR A 79 -3.40 -3.52 -13.36
CA THR A 79 -4.00 -4.26 -12.25
C THR A 79 -3.63 -3.65 -10.90
N MET A 80 -2.34 -3.35 -10.67
CA MET A 80 -1.88 -2.70 -9.44
C MET A 80 -2.53 -1.34 -9.23
N ASN A 81 -2.67 -0.54 -10.29
CA ASN A 81 -3.34 0.76 -10.22
C ASN A 81 -4.84 0.64 -9.89
N ILE A 82 -5.49 -0.43 -10.35
CA ILE A 82 -6.89 -0.68 -9.99
C ILE A 82 -6.99 -1.12 -8.53
N MET A 83 -6.15 -2.05 -8.09
CA MET A 83 -6.14 -2.55 -6.71
C MET A 83 -5.85 -1.45 -5.67
N THR A 84 -5.08 -0.43 -6.06
CA THR A 84 -4.78 0.74 -5.19
C THR A 84 -5.80 1.87 -5.30
N GLY A 85 -6.83 1.70 -6.14
CA GLY A 85 -7.86 2.71 -6.36
C GLY A 85 -7.39 3.95 -7.15
N TYR A 86 -6.25 3.85 -7.84
CA TYR A 86 -5.77 4.91 -8.74
C TYR A 86 -6.50 4.91 -10.08
N LEU A 87 -6.98 3.75 -10.51
CA LEU A 87 -7.68 3.55 -11.77
C LEU A 87 -8.95 2.72 -11.54
N ALA A 88 -10.07 3.13 -12.12
CA ALA A 88 -11.29 2.34 -12.07
C ALA A 88 -11.23 1.16 -13.05
N ALA A 89 -11.76 0.01 -12.64
CA ALA A 89 -12.02 -1.12 -13.53
C ALA A 89 -13.11 -0.79 -14.57
N THR A 90 -13.13 -1.53 -15.68
CA THR A 90 -14.25 -1.49 -16.63
C THR A 90 -15.35 -2.44 -16.16
N GLU A 91 -14.96 -3.63 -15.69
CA GLU A 91 -15.85 -4.64 -15.12
C GLU A 91 -15.10 -5.41 -14.02
N GLY A 92 -15.86 -6.12 -13.18
CA GLY A 92 -15.32 -6.89 -12.08
C GLY A 92 -15.18 -6.09 -10.79
N GLN A 93 -14.62 -6.71 -9.78
CA GLN A 93 -14.56 -6.18 -8.42
C GLN A 93 -13.18 -6.43 -7.79
N VAL A 94 -12.76 -5.50 -6.96
CA VAL A 94 -11.57 -5.65 -6.11
C VAL A 94 -11.95 -5.35 -4.68
N LEU A 95 -11.76 -6.32 -3.81
CA LEU A 95 -11.97 -6.20 -2.37
C LEU A 95 -10.61 -6.20 -1.66
N VAL A 96 -10.45 -5.31 -0.71
CA VAL A 96 -9.28 -5.25 0.19
C VAL A 96 -9.78 -5.27 1.62
N GLU A 97 -9.42 -6.30 2.38
CA GLU A 97 -9.96 -6.54 3.72
C GLU A 97 -11.50 -6.51 3.76
N GLY A 98 -12.14 -7.00 2.68
CA GLY A 98 -13.60 -6.99 2.54
C GLY A 98 -14.21 -5.67 2.04
N HIS A 99 -13.43 -4.60 1.93
CA HIS A 99 -13.88 -3.30 1.42
C HIS A 99 -13.70 -3.20 -0.10
N ASP A 100 -14.76 -2.85 -0.80
CA ASP A 100 -14.70 -2.61 -2.25
C ASP A 100 -13.94 -1.31 -2.55
N ILE A 101 -12.94 -1.41 -3.44
CA ILE A 101 -12.08 -0.26 -3.79
C ILE A 101 -12.84 0.87 -4.50
N LEU A 102 -13.97 0.58 -5.12
CA LEU A 102 -14.81 1.58 -5.81
C LEU A 102 -15.90 2.14 -4.90
N GLU A 103 -16.55 1.29 -4.11
CA GLU A 103 -17.69 1.68 -3.28
C GLU A 103 -17.25 2.25 -1.92
N GLU A 104 -16.17 1.69 -1.34
CA GLU A 104 -15.61 2.09 -0.05
C GLU A 104 -14.13 2.52 -0.17
N PRO A 105 -13.79 3.48 -1.04
CA PRO A 105 -12.39 3.77 -1.41
C PRO A 105 -11.54 4.25 -0.24
N GLU A 106 -12.11 4.94 0.76
CA GLU A 106 -11.36 5.40 1.93
C GLU A 106 -11.02 4.23 2.86
N ALA A 107 -11.99 3.34 3.13
CA ALA A 107 -11.79 2.18 3.97
C ALA A 107 -10.78 1.20 3.32
N ALA A 108 -10.97 0.87 2.05
CA ALA A 108 -10.06 0.01 1.31
C ALA A 108 -8.62 0.57 1.26
N ARG A 109 -8.44 1.86 0.93
CA ARG A 109 -7.11 2.50 0.91
C ARG A 109 -6.46 2.63 2.27
N ALA A 110 -7.24 2.70 3.36
CA ALA A 110 -6.69 2.67 4.71
C ALA A 110 -5.99 1.35 5.00
N CYS A 111 -6.43 0.25 4.37
CA CYS A 111 -5.84 -1.08 4.49
C CYS A 111 -4.68 -1.35 3.50
N ILE A 112 -4.31 -0.40 2.63
CA ILE A 112 -3.28 -0.58 1.60
C ILE A 112 -2.03 0.22 1.92
N GLY A 113 -0.86 -0.45 1.92
CA GLY A 113 0.44 0.17 1.72
C GLY A 113 0.88 0.01 0.27
N TYR A 114 1.18 1.11 -0.40
CA TYR A 114 1.59 1.09 -1.79
C TYR A 114 2.91 1.82 -2.01
N LEU A 115 3.86 1.13 -2.61
CA LEU A 115 5.10 1.72 -3.09
C LEU A 115 5.13 1.62 -4.61
N PRO A 116 4.97 2.73 -5.34
CA PRO A 116 5.10 2.74 -6.79
C PRO A 116 6.56 2.56 -7.24
N GLU A 117 6.76 2.26 -8.53
CA GLU A 117 8.08 2.12 -9.13
C GLU A 117 8.95 3.39 -8.95
N ILE A 118 8.32 4.55 -9.03
CA ILE A 118 8.94 5.85 -8.71
C ILE A 118 8.22 6.41 -7.49
N PRO A 119 8.82 6.31 -6.29
CA PRO A 119 8.21 6.84 -5.07
C PRO A 119 8.05 8.37 -5.16
N PRO A 120 6.90 8.93 -4.79
CA PRO A 120 6.67 10.37 -4.76
C PRO A 120 7.34 11.00 -3.53
N LEU A 121 8.65 11.08 -3.54
CA LEU A 121 9.44 11.70 -2.47
C LEU A 121 9.53 13.20 -2.66
N TYR A 122 9.57 13.94 -1.55
CA TYR A 122 9.88 15.36 -1.52
C TYR A 122 11.36 15.56 -1.14
N PRO A 123 12.26 15.78 -2.13
CA PRO A 123 13.71 15.79 -1.91
C PRO A 123 14.19 16.87 -0.92
N ASP A 124 13.41 17.95 -0.79
CA ASP A 124 13.74 19.09 0.07
C ASP A 124 13.21 18.94 1.52
N MET A 125 12.48 17.90 1.81
CA MET A 125 12.11 17.51 3.17
C MET A 125 13.20 16.66 3.81
N THR A 126 13.31 16.74 5.14
CA THR A 126 14.05 15.75 5.93
C THR A 126 13.27 14.43 5.98
N VAL A 127 13.95 13.34 6.37
CA VAL A 127 13.29 12.04 6.55
C VAL A 127 12.16 12.14 7.58
N GLU A 128 12.41 12.83 8.69
CA GLU A 128 11.42 13.01 9.75
C GLU A 128 10.21 13.83 9.27
N GLU A 129 10.42 14.94 8.58
CA GLU A 129 9.33 15.78 8.03
C GLU A 129 8.46 14.98 7.05
N TYR A 130 9.10 14.21 6.17
CA TYR A 130 8.37 13.38 5.21
C TYR A 130 7.55 12.29 5.90
N LEU A 131 8.10 11.61 6.90
CA LEU A 131 7.37 10.58 7.66
C LEU A 131 6.19 11.17 8.45
N ARG A 132 6.37 12.38 9.03
CA ARG A 132 5.28 13.12 9.69
C ARG A 132 4.17 13.47 8.70
N PHE A 133 4.54 13.96 7.52
CA PHE A 133 3.59 14.23 6.44
C PHE A 133 2.83 12.97 6.01
N CYS A 134 3.51 11.84 5.84
CA CYS A 134 2.85 10.56 5.55
C CYS A 134 1.88 10.13 6.66
N ALA A 135 2.26 10.32 7.93
CA ALA A 135 1.39 10.02 9.07
C ALA A 135 0.13 10.91 9.09
N GLU A 136 0.24 12.17 8.66
CA GLU A 136 -0.91 13.05 8.50
C GLU A 136 -1.85 12.63 7.38
N LEU A 137 -1.30 12.30 6.22
CA LEU A 137 -2.09 11.80 5.10
C LEU A 137 -2.85 10.50 5.45
N LYS A 138 -2.24 9.65 6.28
CA LYS A 138 -2.86 8.42 6.80
C LYS A 138 -3.82 8.67 7.96
N LYS A 139 -4.09 9.94 8.32
CA LYS A 139 -5.00 10.35 9.40
C LYS A 139 -4.63 9.75 10.77
N ILE A 140 -3.34 9.45 11.02
CA ILE A 140 -2.85 8.96 12.31
C ILE A 140 -3.09 10.06 13.37
N PRO A 141 -3.70 9.72 14.54
CA PRO A 141 -3.91 10.67 15.63
C PRO A 141 -2.61 11.33 16.08
N LYS A 142 -2.65 12.64 16.39
CA LYS A 142 -1.45 13.43 16.72
C LYS A 142 -0.66 12.85 17.88
N GLU A 143 -1.36 12.30 18.87
CA GLU A 143 -0.80 11.71 20.08
C GLU A 143 0.07 10.48 19.79
N GLN A 144 -0.27 9.73 18.71
CA GLN A 144 0.41 8.50 18.33
C GLN A 144 1.54 8.72 17.31
N ARG A 145 1.60 9.89 16.65
CA ARG A 145 2.53 10.12 15.53
C ARG A 145 3.98 10.02 15.95
N THR A 146 4.35 10.54 17.11
CA THR A 146 5.73 10.52 17.60
C THR A 146 6.21 9.10 17.89
N ASP A 147 5.38 8.30 18.54
CA ASP A 147 5.71 6.91 18.86
C ASP A 147 5.82 6.07 17.57
N GLN A 148 4.89 6.25 16.64
CA GLN A 148 4.92 5.57 15.35
C GLN A 148 6.15 5.97 14.53
N LEU A 149 6.50 7.26 14.53
CA LEU A 149 7.70 7.75 13.87
C LEU A 149 8.96 7.08 14.42
N THR A 150 9.09 7.05 15.74
CA THR A 150 10.24 6.42 16.43
C THR A 150 10.32 4.93 16.07
N LYS A 151 9.20 4.20 16.10
CA LYS A 151 9.15 2.80 15.71
C LYS A 151 9.60 2.59 14.25
N VAL A 152 9.10 3.41 13.32
CA VAL A 152 9.47 3.30 11.90
C VAL A 152 10.94 3.58 11.69
N LEU A 153 11.48 4.63 12.29
CA LEU A 153 12.90 4.96 12.18
C LEU A 153 13.77 3.82 12.70
N ALA A 154 13.43 3.24 13.86
CA ALA A 154 14.17 2.10 14.43
C ALA A 154 14.10 0.86 13.52
N LEU A 155 12.91 0.52 13.00
CA LEU A 155 12.72 -0.63 12.10
C LEU A 155 13.49 -0.50 10.79
N THR A 156 13.68 0.74 10.33
CA THR A 156 14.36 1.03 9.06
C THR A 156 15.84 1.39 9.23
N HIS A 157 16.32 1.44 10.47
CA HIS A 157 17.67 1.88 10.81
C HIS A 157 18.01 3.27 10.23
N LEU A 158 17.04 4.20 10.32
CA LEU A 158 17.16 5.57 9.84
C LEU A 158 17.24 6.62 10.96
N GLU A 159 17.42 6.20 12.21
CA GLU A 159 17.47 7.10 13.38
C GLU A 159 18.50 8.20 13.19
N ASP A 160 19.74 7.82 12.84
CA ASP A 160 20.86 8.75 12.63
C ASP A 160 20.70 9.62 11.37
N MET A 161 19.74 9.28 10.52
CA MET A 161 19.48 9.97 9.25
C MET A 161 18.21 10.80 9.28
N SER A 162 17.46 10.77 10.38
CA SER A 162 16.14 11.40 10.50
C SER A 162 16.13 12.89 10.15
N ALA A 163 17.17 13.63 10.53
CA ALA A 163 17.33 15.05 10.25
C ALA A 163 17.97 15.36 8.89
N ARG A 164 18.35 14.35 8.10
CA ARG A 164 18.93 14.58 6.76
C ARG A 164 17.88 14.84 5.72
N LEU A 165 18.18 15.72 4.76
CA LEU A 165 17.36 15.91 3.56
C LEU A 165 17.33 14.63 2.73
N ILE A 166 16.17 14.29 2.22
CA ILE A 166 15.95 13.06 1.40
C ILE A 166 16.87 13.04 0.18
N ARG A 167 17.11 14.20 -0.46
CA ARG A 167 18.04 14.30 -1.59
C ARG A 167 19.50 13.92 -1.26
N ASN A 168 19.87 13.96 0.01
CA ASN A 168 21.23 13.66 0.48
C ASN A 168 21.40 12.20 0.93
N LEU A 169 20.34 11.38 0.81
CA LEU A 169 20.42 9.96 1.05
C LEU A 169 20.97 9.26 -0.20
N SER A 170 21.86 8.28 0.01
CA SER A 170 22.36 7.45 -1.09
C SER A 170 21.26 6.54 -1.62
N LYS A 171 21.27 6.33 -2.94
CA LYS A 171 20.37 5.38 -3.61
C LYS A 171 20.73 3.93 -3.31
#